data_4d2e5411c989f87be4f04a214b89eb56
#
_entry.id   4d2e5411c989f87be4f04a214b89eb56
#
_cell.length_a   1.000
_cell.length_b   1.000
_cell.length_c   1.000
_cell.angle_alpha   90.00
_cell.angle_beta   90.00
_cell.angle_gamma   90.00
#
_symmetry.space_group_name_H-M   'P 1'
#
loop_
_entity.id
_entity.type
_entity.pdbx_description
1 polymer ?
#
loop_
_entity_poly.entity_id
_entity_poly.type
_entity_poly.pdbx_seq_one_letter_code
_entity_poly.pdbx_strand_id
1 'polypeptide(L)'
;MTTESSTDETTGTVRGWFTGRLPQDWFTGPVDVRVDREEITVVGTLPPPEVGADASDAERAAAADGRARSFRESTREQRIAIAREAEHRFDRKVAWGVEVDGRRALFTHG
;
A
#
# COMPACT_ATOMS: atom_id res chain seq x y z
N MET A 1 -13.33 25.23 12.88
CA MET A 1 -13.07 24.99 12.60
C MET A 1 -13.12 24.13 12.25
N THR A 2 -13.00 23.21 12.37
CA THR A 2 -13.37 22.96 11.73
C THR A 2 -13.44 21.61 11.19
N THR A 3 -14.27 21.30 10.27
CA THR A 3 -14.44 20.01 9.65
C THR A 3 -13.17 19.51 9.01
N GLU A 4 -12.41 20.41 8.47
CA GLU A 4 -11.15 20.06 7.83
C GLU A 4 -10.16 19.53 8.83
N SER A 5 -10.12 20.13 9.99
CA SER A 5 -9.24 19.67 11.05
C SER A 5 -9.55 18.23 11.44
N SER A 6 -10.83 17.92 11.59
CA SER A 6 -11.26 16.57 11.95
C SER A 6 -10.86 15.57 10.87
N THR A 7 -11.05 15.94 9.59
CA THR A 7 -10.68 15.08 8.49
C THR A 7 -9.17 14.83 8.47
N ASP A 8 -8.40 15.89 8.70
CA ASP A 8 -6.95 15.76 8.75
C ASP A 8 -6.51 14.88 9.89
N GLU A 9 -7.17 15.00 11.03
CA GLU A 9 -6.86 14.17 12.19
C GLU A 9 -7.15 12.70 11.90
N THR A 10 -8.27 12.44 11.25
CA THR A 10 -8.63 11.07 10.91
C THR A 10 -7.60 10.48 9.96
N THR A 11 -7.26 11.21 8.92
CA THR A 11 -6.25 10.74 7.96
C THR A 11 -4.92 10.51 8.65
N GLY A 12 -4.51 11.43 9.51
CA GLY A 12 -3.26 11.28 10.24
C GLY A 12 -3.28 10.09 11.16
N THR A 13 -4.39 9.86 11.84
CA THR A 13 -4.51 8.73 12.74
C THR A 13 -4.42 7.41 11.98
N VAL A 14 -5.12 7.31 10.86
CA VAL A 14 -5.09 6.10 10.03
C VAL A 14 -3.68 5.87 9.48
N ARG A 15 -3.07 6.92 8.94
CA ARG A 15 -1.72 6.81 8.39
C ARG A 15 -0.73 6.37 9.47
N GLY A 16 -0.83 6.97 10.65
CA GLY A 16 0.07 6.61 11.75
C GLY A 16 -0.10 5.17 12.17
N TRP A 17 -1.35 4.72 12.24
CA TRP A 17 -1.61 3.34 12.64
C TRP A 17 -0.98 2.36 11.64
N PHE A 18 -1.17 2.58 10.34
CA PHE A 18 -0.58 1.71 9.35
C PHE A 18 0.94 1.78 9.37
N THR A 19 1.49 2.98 9.57
CA THR A 19 2.94 3.13 9.66
C THR A 19 3.52 2.25 10.76
N GLY A 20 2.87 2.20 11.90
CA GLY A 20 3.35 1.37 13.00
C GLY A 20 2.98 -0.09 12.89
N ARG A 21 1.86 -0.38 12.26
CA ARG A 21 1.34 -1.76 12.21
C ARG A 21 1.96 -2.60 11.11
N LEU A 22 2.32 -2.00 9.99
CA LEU A 22 2.85 -2.75 8.85
C LEU A 22 4.24 -3.30 9.17
N PRO A 23 4.56 -4.50 8.67
CA PRO A 23 5.92 -5.02 8.83
C PRO A 23 6.92 -4.04 8.24
N GLN A 24 8.01 -3.81 8.97
CA GLN A 24 8.98 -2.79 8.60
C GLN A 24 9.71 -3.10 7.31
N ASP A 25 9.78 -4.38 6.95
CA ASP A 25 10.55 -4.78 5.79
C ASP A 25 9.72 -4.87 4.51
N TRP A 26 8.43 -4.51 4.57
CA TRP A 26 7.60 -4.59 3.37
C TRP A 26 7.94 -3.50 2.35
N PHE A 27 8.11 -2.27 2.82
CA PHE A 27 8.18 -1.11 1.93
C PHE A 27 9.39 -0.26 2.20
N THR A 28 9.80 0.49 1.18
CA THR A 28 10.82 1.52 1.34
C THR A 28 10.08 2.84 1.53
N GLY A 29 10.46 3.58 2.56
CA GLY A 29 9.86 4.87 2.83
C GLY A 29 8.44 4.77 3.36
N PRO A 30 7.80 5.91 3.59
CA PRO A 30 6.46 5.93 4.16
C PRO A 30 5.41 5.47 3.16
N VAL A 31 4.33 4.88 3.69
CA VAL A 31 3.22 4.46 2.85
C VAL A 31 2.33 5.65 2.51
N ASP A 32 1.69 5.57 1.36
CA ASP A 32 0.69 6.53 0.95
C ASP A 32 -0.66 6.01 1.41
N VAL A 33 -1.34 6.75 2.27
CA VAL A 33 -2.61 6.33 2.85
C VAL A 33 -3.66 7.37 2.49
N ARG A 34 -4.72 6.93 1.83
CA ARG A 34 -5.86 7.78 1.51
C ARG A 34 -7.07 7.27 2.23
N VAL A 35 -7.83 8.18 2.79
CA VAL A 35 -9.01 7.83 3.59
C VAL A 35 -10.20 8.55 2.99
N ASP A 36 -11.21 7.80 2.61
CA ASP A 36 -12.48 8.42 2.28
C ASP A 36 -13.55 7.82 3.17
N ARG A 37 -14.80 8.08 2.87
CA ARG A 37 -15.90 7.71 3.72
C ARG A 37 -15.99 6.21 3.97
N GLU A 38 -15.68 5.42 2.96
CA GLU A 38 -15.95 3.99 3.01
C GLU A 38 -14.69 3.15 2.88
N GLU A 39 -13.59 3.75 2.49
CA GLU A 39 -12.42 2.97 2.13
C GLU A 39 -11.14 3.66 2.56
N ILE A 40 -10.17 2.84 2.94
CA ILE A 40 -8.80 3.27 3.17
C ILE A 40 -7.96 2.61 2.09
N THR A 41 -7.19 3.40 1.36
CA THR A 41 -6.29 2.85 0.33
C THR A 41 -4.86 3.01 0.81
N VAL A 42 -4.14 1.90 0.88
CA VAL A 42 -2.76 1.87 1.36
C VAL A 42 -1.86 1.44 0.21
N VAL A 43 -0.94 2.32 -0.18
CA VAL A 43 -0.01 2.03 -1.27
C VAL A 43 1.40 2.20 -0.74
N GLY A 44 2.20 1.16 -0.85
CA GLY A 44 3.58 1.21 -0.41
C GLY A 44 4.54 1.03 -1.57
N THR A 45 5.75 1.55 -1.44
CA THR A 45 6.77 1.44 -2.46
C THR A 45 7.64 0.23 -2.19
N LEU A 46 7.80 -0.62 -3.19
CA LEU A 46 8.67 -1.78 -3.10
C LEU A 46 10.01 -1.47 -3.73
N PRO A 47 11.10 -2.12 -3.25
CA PRO A 47 12.38 -1.97 -3.93
C PRO A 47 12.26 -2.47 -5.36
N PRO A 48 12.80 -1.74 -6.34
CA PRO A 48 12.70 -2.18 -7.72
C PRO A 48 13.52 -3.44 -7.95
N PRO A 49 13.04 -4.34 -8.81
CA PRO A 49 13.86 -5.51 -9.15
C PRO A 49 15.07 -5.09 -9.95
N GLU A 50 16.15 -5.83 -9.79
CA GLU A 50 17.37 -5.55 -10.54
C GLU A 50 17.23 -6.07 -11.96
N VAL A 51 17.40 -5.18 -12.92
CA VAL A 51 17.42 -5.56 -14.33
C VAL A 51 18.69 -4.98 -14.94
N GLY A 52 19.05 -5.47 -16.10
CA GLY A 52 20.25 -4.99 -16.77
C GLY A 52 20.17 -3.52 -17.10
N ALA A 53 21.32 -2.87 -17.18
CA ALA A 53 21.37 -1.44 -17.46
C ALA A 53 20.75 -1.10 -18.81
N ASP A 54 20.79 -2.05 -19.75
CA ASP A 54 20.24 -1.87 -21.09
C ASP A 54 18.86 -2.50 -21.26
N ALA A 55 18.18 -2.79 -20.16
CA ALA A 55 16.87 -3.40 -20.25
C ALA A 55 15.89 -2.49 -20.97
N SER A 56 15.03 -3.09 -21.77
CA SER A 56 14.01 -2.36 -22.51
C SER A 56 12.89 -1.93 -21.56
N ASP A 57 12.06 -1.02 -22.04
CA ASP A 57 10.87 -0.62 -21.25
C ASP A 57 9.97 -1.81 -20.98
N ALA A 58 9.83 -2.71 -21.96
CA ALA A 58 9.00 -3.90 -21.78
C ALA A 58 9.57 -4.79 -20.69
N GLU A 59 10.87 -4.94 -20.64
CA GLU A 59 11.51 -5.74 -19.61
C GLU A 59 11.33 -5.13 -18.24
N ARG A 60 11.49 -3.81 -18.15
CA ARG A 60 11.31 -3.10 -16.87
C ARG A 60 9.87 -3.18 -16.40
N ALA A 61 8.92 -3.03 -17.30
CA ALA A 61 7.51 -3.11 -16.94
C ALA A 61 7.15 -4.52 -16.46
N ALA A 62 7.66 -5.54 -17.14
CA ALA A 62 7.41 -6.92 -16.74
C ALA A 62 8.04 -7.23 -15.38
N ALA A 63 9.23 -6.70 -15.13
CA ALA A 63 9.90 -6.91 -13.85
C ALA A 63 9.10 -6.26 -12.72
N ALA A 64 8.59 -5.04 -12.94
CA ALA A 64 7.78 -4.36 -11.95
C ALA A 64 6.49 -5.13 -11.67
N ASP A 65 5.85 -5.63 -12.74
CA ASP A 65 4.63 -6.41 -12.60
C ASP A 65 4.87 -7.70 -11.82
N GLY A 66 5.97 -8.39 -12.12
CA GLY A 66 6.32 -9.60 -11.40
C GLY A 66 6.58 -9.33 -9.93
N ARG A 67 7.24 -8.23 -9.62
CA ARG A 67 7.50 -7.88 -8.21
C ARG A 67 6.20 -7.60 -7.48
N ALA A 68 5.29 -6.86 -8.08
CA ALA A 68 4.01 -6.56 -7.46
C ALA A 68 3.21 -7.83 -7.21
N ARG A 69 3.23 -8.74 -8.17
CA ARG A 69 2.51 -10.01 -8.03
C ARG A 69 3.11 -10.87 -6.93
N SER A 70 4.43 -10.93 -6.88
CA SER A 70 5.13 -11.69 -5.85
C SER A 70 4.79 -11.16 -4.45
N PHE A 71 4.79 -9.84 -4.30
CA PHE A 71 4.42 -9.23 -3.03
C PHE A 71 2.98 -9.57 -2.67
N ARG A 72 2.08 -9.45 -3.64
CA ARG A 72 0.66 -9.73 -3.40
C ARG A 72 0.46 -11.14 -2.90
N GLU A 73 1.15 -12.10 -3.52
CA GLU A 73 0.99 -13.50 -3.15
C GLU A 73 1.62 -13.81 -1.79
N SER A 74 2.82 -13.31 -1.57
CA SER A 74 3.56 -13.66 -0.36
C SER A 74 3.00 -13.00 0.89
N THR A 75 2.26 -11.91 0.75
CA THR A 75 1.76 -11.17 1.92
C THR A 75 0.25 -11.30 2.10
N ARG A 76 -0.39 -12.15 1.33
CA ARG A 76 -1.85 -12.19 1.29
C ARG A 76 -2.45 -12.39 2.67
N GLU A 77 -1.98 -13.39 3.42
CA GLU A 77 -2.56 -13.68 4.71
C GLU A 77 -2.33 -12.58 5.72
N GLN A 78 -1.12 -12.01 5.70
CA GLN A 78 -0.82 -10.90 6.59
C GLN A 78 -1.65 -9.68 6.25
N ARG A 79 -1.83 -9.39 4.95
CA ARG A 79 -2.65 -8.26 4.55
C ARG A 79 -4.10 -8.44 4.98
N ILE A 80 -4.63 -9.65 4.86
CA ILE A 80 -5.99 -9.91 5.30
C ILE A 80 -6.12 -9.66 6.80
N ALA A 81 -5.16 -10.13 7.59
CA ALA A 81 -5.22 -9.91 9.03
C ALA A 81 -5.14 -8.43 9.39
N ILE A 82 -4.23 -7.71 8.75
CA ILE A 82 -4.07 -6.28 9.02
C ILE A 82 -5.32 -5.53 8.60
N ALA A 83 -5.87 -5.88 7.43
CA ALA A 83 -7.08 -5.23 6.95
C ALA A 83 -8.25 -5.44 7.90
N ARG A 84 -8.39 -6.64 8.46
CA ARG A 84 -9.46 -6.90 9.42
C ARG A 84 -9.33 -6.05 10.67
N GLU A 85 -8.11 -5.90 11.16
CA GLU A 85 -7.87 -5.03 12.32
C GLU A 85 -8.24 -3.58 12.01
N ALA A 86 -7.81 -3.10 10.84
CA ALA A 86 -8.10 -1.74 10.45
C ALA A 86 -9.59 -1.51 10.22
N GLU A 87 -10.24 -2.48 9.59
CA GLU A 87 -11.68 -2.37 9.34
C GLU A 87 -12.46 -2.29 10.62
N HIS A 88 -12.06 -3.11 11.60
CA HIS A 88 -12.72 -3.09 12.89
C HIS A 88 -12.47 -1.77 13.61
N ARG A 89 -11.26 -1.25 13.52
CA ARG A 89 -10.87 -0.05 14.23
C ARG A 89 -11.45 1.21 13.61
N PHE A 90 -11.48 1.28 12.28
CA PHE A 90 -11.83 2.51 11.58
C PHE A 90 -13.16 2.45 10.83
N ASP A 91 -13.79 1.29 10.81
CA ASP A 91 -15.09 1.09 10.16
C ASP A 91 -15.05 1.48 8.69
N ARG A 92 -14.00 1.05 8.01
CA ARG A 92 -13.81 1.27 6.57
C ARG A 92 -13.10 0.07 5.98
N LYS A 93 -13.40 -0.24 4.74
CA LYS A 93 -12.71 -1.31 4.04
C LYS A 93 -11.32 -0.86 3.64
N VAL A 94 -10.41 -1.82 3.50
CA VAL A 94 -9.03 -1.51 3.15
C VAL A 94 -8.73 -2.06 1.77
N ALA A 95 -8.18 -1.21 0.92
CA ALA A 95 -7.67 -1.59 -0.39
C ALA A 95 -6.16 -1.40 -0.38
N TRP A 96 -5.45 -2.26 -1.10
CA TRP A 96 -4.00 -2.27 -1.10
C TRP A 96 -3.45 -1.99 -2.47
N GLY A 97 -2.26 -1.48 -2.52
CA GLY A 97 -1.52 -1.34 -3.76
C GLY A 97 -0.05 -1.21 -3.48
N VAL A 98 0.73 -1.29 -4.53
CA VAL A 98 2.17 -1.08 -4.43
C VAL A 98 2.63 -0.23 -5.59
N GLU A 99 3.79 0.39 -5.40
CA GLU A 99 4.45 1.14 -6.44
C GLU A 99 5.84 0.54 -6.64
N VAL A 100 6.15 0.16 -7.87
CA VAL A 100 7.42 -0.47 -8.20
C VAL A 100 7.98 0.27 -9.40
N ASP A 101 9.17 0.84 -9.24
CA ASP A 101 9.86 1.52 -10.35
C ASP A 101 8.93 2.57 -10.98
N GLY A 102 8.22 3.32 -10.15
CA GLY A 102 7.31 4.36 -10.61
C GLY A 102 5.97 3.88 -11.14
N ARG A 103 5.73 2.59 -11.14
CA ARG A 103 4.48 2.02 -11.66
C ARG A 103 3.61 1.55 -10.50
N ARG A 104 2.37 2.02 -10.48
CA ARG A 104 1.44 1.72 -9.39
C ARG A 104 0.51 0.58 -9.79
N ALA A 105 0.34 -0.37 -8.90
CA ALA A 105 -0.57 -1.50 -9.10
C ALA A 105 -1.47 -1.61 -7.88
N LEU A 106 -2.78 -1.62 -8.11
CA LEU A 106 -3.75 -1.78 -7.02
C LEU A 106 -4.31 -3.18 -7.06
N PHE A 107 -4.43 -3.80 -5.91
CA PHE A 107 -5.00 -5.13 -5.81
C PHE A 107 -6.37 -5.11 -5.17
N THR A 108 -6.80 -4.03 -4.72
CA THR A 108 -8.08 -3.85 -4.07
C THR A 108 -8.35 -4.96 -3.05
N HIS A 109 -9.34 -5.72 -3.21
CA HIS A 109 -9.85 -6.54 -2.15
C HIS A 109 -9.33 -7.96 -2.17
N GLY A 110 -8.17 -8.09 -2.31
CA GLY A 110 -7.65 -9.37 -2.10
C GLY A 110 -7.61 -10.33 -3.16
#